data_0209b662317f4273925579292623f908
#
_entry.id   0209b662317f4273925579292623f908
#
_cell.length_a   1.000
_cell.length_b   1.000
_cell.length_c   1.000
_cell.angle_alpha   90.00
_cell.angle_beta   90.00
_cell.angle_gamma   90.00
#
_symmetry.space_group_name_H-M   'P 1'
#
loop_
_entity.id
_entity.type
_entity.pdbx_description
1 polymer ?
#
loop_
_entity_poly.entity_id
_entity_poly.type
_entity_poly.pdbx_seq_one_letter_code
_entity_poly.pdbx_strand_id
1 'polypeptide(L)'
;SMMISYGVNTLISDSGVMKYRIVAEEWEINTVKNPSRWIFNKGLFMEQFDEKFHVEAYVQADTAFYYDQIRIWELRNNVRIRTTDGLRFSSNELFWDQQKREFYSHMPSTLITPERTMHGTYFRSDEQMTRYLVTNSKGSFESADFSKDSEKKENTDSTITLPKRQQTIPMRKQ
;
A
#
# COMPACT_ATOMS: atom_id res chain seq x y z
N SER A 1 -19.97 -6.82 -18.26
CA SER A 1 -19.65 -8.17 -18.37
C SER A 1 -18.74 -8.59 -17.22
N MET A 2 -18.65 -9.87 -16.97
CA MET A 2 -17.93 -10.38 -15.86
C MET A 2 -17.05 -11.51 -16.33
N MET A 3 -15.80 -11.53 -15.91
CA MET A 3 -14.90 -12.57 -16.28
C MET A 3 -14.19 -13.04 -15.04
N ILE A 4 -14.08 -14.32 -14.83
CA ILE A 4 -13.44 -14.86 -13.65
C ILE A 4 -12.30 -15.77 -14.06
N SER A 5 -11.14 -15.57 -13.46
CA SER A 5 -9.97 -16.40 -13.71
C SER A 5 -9.59 -17.07 -12.40
N TYR A 6 -9.11 -18.29 -12.47
CA TYR A 6 -8.74 -19.07 -11.30
C TYR A 6 -7.25 -19.41 -11.36
N GLY A 7 -6.65 -19.52 -10.20
CA GLY A 7 -5.24 -19.88 -10.14
C GLY A 7 -4.36 -18.86 -10.83
N VAL A 8 -4.49 -17.60 -10.45
CA VAL A 8 -3.83 -16.51 -11.16
C VAL A 8 -2.41 -16.31 -10.68
N ASN A 9 -1.49 -16.14 -11.62
CA ASN A 9 -0.13 -15.78 -11.31
C ASN A 9 0.34 -14.99 -12.52
N THR A 10 0.28 -13.68 -12.44
CA THR A 10 0.52 -12.85 -13.60
C THR A 10 1.32 -11.62 -13.27
N LEU A 11 2.06 -11.11 -14.23
CA LEU A 11 2.84 -9.92 -14.07
C LEU A 11 2.09 -8.76 -14.69
N ILE A 12 2.05 -7.64 -13.97
CA ILE A 12 1.39 -6.45 -14.46
C ILE A 12 2.49 -5.44 -14.76
N SER A 13 2.52 -4.95 -15.97
CA SER A 13 3.51 -3.96 -16.31
C SER A 13 2.83 -2.64 -16.59
N ASP A 14 3.58 -1.58 -16.46
CA ASP A 14 3.05 -0.27 -16.69
C ASP A 14 4.12 0.43 -17.51
N SER A 15 3.78 0.89 -18.68
CA SER A 15 4.70 1.58 -19.56
C SER A 15 5.90 0.72 -19.90
N GLY A 16 5.66 -0.56 -20.06
CA GLY A 16 6.72 -1.45 -20.46
C GLY A 16 7.65 -1.92 -19.36
N VAL A 17 7.42 -1.50 -18.14
CA VAL A 17 8.26 -1.90 -17.04
C VAL A 17 7.45 -2.79 -16.13
N MET A 18 7.97 -3.93 -15.71
CA MET A 18 7.24 -4.81 -14.82
C MET A 18 7.13 -4.15 -13.50
N LYS A 19 5.90 -4.05 -12.99
CA LYS A 19 5.67 -3.38 -11.74
C LYS A 19 5.36 -4.34 -10.63
N TYR A 20 4.51 -5.30 -10.84
CA TYR A 20 4.16 -6.20 -9.76
C TYR A 20 3.59 -7.50 -10.29
N ARG A 21 3.63 -8.54 -9.46
CA ARG A 21 3.05 -9.82 -9.77
C ARG A 21 1.83 -10.01 -8.90
N ILE A 22 0.74 -10.48 -9.45
CA ILE A 22 -0.45 -10.80 -8.73
C ILE A 22 -0.56 -12.31 -8.64
N VAL A 23 -0.75 -12.83 -7.43
CA VAL A 23 -1.02 -14.23 -7.21
C VAL A 23 -2.33 -14.30 -6.45
N ALA A 24 -3.30 -15.02 -6.96
CA ALA A 24 -4.62 -15.11 -6.33
C ALA A 24 -5.31 -16.39 -6.76
N GLU A 25 -6.18 -16.91 -5.92
CA GLU A 25 -6.93 -18.08 -6.29
C GLU A 25 -8.03 -17.70 -7.26
N GLU A 26 -8.57 -16.53 -7.15
CA GLU A 26 -9.66 -16.10 -7.98
C GLU A 26 -9.55 -14.60 -8.29
N TRP A 27 -9.75 -14.23 -9.51
CA TRP A 27 -9.70 -12.83 -9.93
C TRP A 27 -10.91 -12.59 -10.81
N GLU A 28 -11.84 -11.76 -10.35
CA GLU A 28 -13.00 -11.43 -11.11
C GLU A 28 -12.82 -10.03 -11.69
N ILE A 29 -13.07 -9.85 -12.97
CA ILE A 29 -13.07 -8.54 -13.59
C ILE A 29 -14.53 -8.23 -13.84
N ASN A 30 -15.08 -7.23 -13.14
CA ASN A 30 -16.48 -6.93 -13.19
C ASN A 30 -16.72 -5.53 -13.74
N THR A 31 -17.22 -5.44 -14.97
CA THR A 31 -17.48 -4.15 -15.56
C THR A 31 -18.96 -3.80 -15.47
N VAL A 32 -19.77 -4.66 -14.84
CA VAL A 32 -21.17 -4.37 -14.69
C VAL A 32 -21.36 -3.47 -13.49
N LYS A 33 -20.55 -3.62 -12.43
CA LYS A 33 -20.68 -2.79 -11.26
C LYS A 33 -20.23 -1.39 -11.58
N ASN A 34 -20.70 -0.44 -10.83
CA ASN A 34 -20.35 0.96 -11.05
C ASN A 34 -19.81 1.49 -9.73
N PRO A 35 -18.52 1.69 -9.64
CA PRO A 35 -17.55 1.67 -10.75
C PRO A 35 -17.12 0.26 -11.05
N SER A 36 -16.57 0.06 -12.22
CA SER A 36 -16.06 -1.24 -12.60
C SER A 36 -14.85 -1.55 -11.73
N ARG A 37 -14.58 -2.81 -11.51
CA ARG A 37 -13.52 -3.18 -10.58
C ARG A 37 -13.05 -4.59 -10.78
N TRP A 38 -11.86 -4.88 -10.30
CA TRP A 38 -11.36 -6.23 -10.16
C TRP A 38 -11.66 -6.64 -8.73
N ILE A 39 -12.02 -7.89 -8.50
CA ILE A 39 -12.39 -8.38 -7.18
C ILE A 39 -11.61 -9.64 -6.88
N PHE A 40 -10.98 -9.68 -5.70
CA PHE A 40 -10.19 -10.80 -5.25
C PHE A 40 -10.80 -11.26 -3.93
N ASN A 41 -11.84 -12.08 -3.98
CA ASN A 41 -12.53 -12.49 -2.78
C ASN A 41 -11.82 -13.61 -2.03
N LYS A 42 -10.88 -14.29 -2.64
CA LYS A 42 -10.20 -15.39 -2.00
C LYS A 42 -8.75 -15.10 -1.70
N GLY A 43 -8.45 -13.85 -1.45
CA GLY A 43 -7.11 -13.48 -1.07
C GLY A 43 -6.28 -12.95 -2.20
N LEU A 44 -5.29 -12.17 -1.85
CA LEU A 44 -4.39 -11.57 -2.82
C LEU A 44 -3.00 -11.56 -2.25
N PHE A 45 -2.04 -11.90 -3.07
CA PHE A 45 -0.64 -11.75 -2.73
C PHE A 45 0.03 -11.05 -3.89
N MET A 46 0.79 -10.00 -3.61
CA MET A 46 1.48 -9.26 -4.64
C MET A 46 2.94 -9.12 -4.30
N GLU A 47 3.78 -9.15 -5.33
CA GLU A 47 5.18 -8.82 -5.20
C GLU A 47 5.39 -7.56 -5.99
N GLN A 48 6.03 -6.57 -5.41
CA GLN A 48 6.29 -5.31 -6.08
C GLN A 48 7.75 -5.29 -6.48
N PHE A 49 8.07 -4.89 -7.68
CA PHE A 49 9.43 -4.97 -8.18
C PHE A 49 10.05 -3.60 -8.46
N ASP A 50 11.35 -3.57 -8.37
CA ASP A 50 12.08 -2.36 -8.74
C ASP A 50 12.35 -2.44 -10.24
N GLU A 51 13.10 -1.48 -10.79
CA GLU A 51 13.34 -1.46 -12.18
C GLU A 51 14.20 -2.57 -12.63
N LYS A 52 14.93 -3.22 -11.80
CA LYS A 52 15.76 -4.33 -12.21
C LYS A 52 15.08 -5.66 -11.95
N PHE A 53 13.78 -5.61 -11.70
CA PHE A 53 13.01 -6.82 -11.49
C PHE A 53 13.43 -7.54 -10.20
N HIS A 54 13.85 -6.83 -9.20
CA HIS A 54 14.09 -7.41 -7.89
C HIS A 54 12.89 -7.07 -7.01
N VAL A 55 12.48 -7.99 -6.16
CA VAL A 55 11.35 -7.75 -5.29
C VAL A 55 11.72 -6.72 -4.26
N GLU A 56 10.87 -5.71 -4.08
CA GLU A 56 11.08 -4.71 -3.07
C GLU A 56 10.10 -4.88 -1.95
N ALA A 57 8.93 -5.38 -2.21
CA ALA A 57 7.90 -5.49 -1.19
C ALA A 57 6.92 -6.60 -1.51
N TYR A 58 6.32 -7.13 -0.46
CA TYR A 58 5.28 -8.12 -0.57
C TYR A 58 4.04 -7.53 0.07
N VAL A 59 2.87 -7.72 -0.55
CA VAL A 59 1.62 -7.20 -0.05
C VAL A 59 0.63 -8.34 -0.04
N GLN A 60 -0.13 -8.51 1.04
CA GLN A 60 -1.16 -9.52 1.06
C GLN A 60 -2.40 -9.03 1.79
N ALA A 61 -3.52 -9.57 1.46
CA ALA A 61 -4.79 -9.24 2.10
C ALA A 61 -5.77 -10.39 1.89
N ASP A 62 -6.78 -10.50 2.73
CA ASP A 62 -7.78 -11.54 2.58
C ASP A 62 -8.73 -11.21 1.44
N THR A 63 -8.97 -9.95 1.19
CA THR A 63 -9.87 -9.49 0.14
C THR A 63 -9.29 -8.23 -0.48
N ALA A 64 -9.46 -8.07 -1.75
CA ALA A 64 -8.97 -6.86 -2.41
C ALA A 64 -9.87 -6.45 -3.56
N PHE A 65 -9.92 -5.16 -3.80
CA PHE A 65 -10.65 -4.60 -4.92
C PHE A 65 -9.74 -3.61 -5.62
N TYR A 66 -9.79 -3.58 -6.94
CA TYR A 66 -9.03 -2.59 -7.69
C TYR A 66 -10.01 -1.84 -8.59
N TYR A 67 -10.14 -0.53 -8.35
CA TYR A 67 -11.03 0.32 -9.12
C TYR A 67 -10.22 0.88 -10.27
N ASP A 68 -10.36 0.24 -11.43
CA ASP A 68 -9.43 0.47 -12.51
C ASP A 68 -9.54 1.84 -13.16
N GLN A 69 -10.66 2.52 -13.02
CA GLN A 69 -10.76 3.83 -13.63
C GLN A 69 -10.11 4.91 -12.78
N ILE A 70 -10.01 4.72 -11.49
CA ILE A 70 -9.35 5.69 -10.65
C ILE A 70 -8.05 5.17 -10.09
N ARG A 71 -7.71 3.93 -10.43
CA ARG A 71 -6.43 3.31 -10.09
C ARG A 71 -6.18 3.27 -8.59
N ILE A 72 -7.18 2.85 -7.84
CA ILE A 72 -7.05 2.69 -6.39
C ILE A 72 -7.30 1.25 -6.02
N TRP A 73 -6.38 0.68 -5.22
CA TRP A 73 -6.56 -0.62 -4.62
C TRP A 73 -7.15 -0.44 -3.23
N GLU A 74 -8.12 -1.26 -2.88
CA GLU A 74 -8.68 -1.28 -1.54
C GLU A 74 -8.42 -2.67 -1.00
N LEU A 75 -7.63 -2.79 0.05
CA LEU A 75 -7.25 -4.05 0.65
C LEU A 75 -7.94 -4.18 1.99
N ARG A 76 -8.51 -5.36 2.26
CA ARG A 76 -9.31 -5.55 3.47
C ARG A 76 -8.94 -6.84 4.18
N ASN A 77 -8.87 -6.73 5.49
CA ASN A 77 -8.65 -7.81 6.41
C ASN A 77 -7.28 -8.49 6.30
N ASN A 78 -6.61 -8.50 7.38
CA ASN A 78 -5.27 -9.08 7.49
C ASN A 78 -4.35 -8.54 6.41
N VAL A 79 -4.36 -7.23 6.26
CA VAL A 79 -3.48 -6.59 5.29
C VAL A 79 -2.08 -6.55 5.87
N ARG A 80 -1.10 -7.02 5.11
CA ARG A 80 0.28 -7.04 5.55
C ARG A 80 1.17 -6.58 4.42
N ILE A 81 2.13 -5.73 4.73
CA ILE A 81 3.15 -5.36 3.77
C ILE A 81 4.48 -5.60 4.44
N ARG A 82 5.42 -6.15 3.69
CA ARG A 82 6.74 -6.38 4.20
C ARG A 82 7.71 -5.94 3.12
N THR A 83 8.62 -5.07 3.46
CA THR A 83 9.60 -4.61 2.49
C THR A 83 10.92 -5.33 2.73
N THR A 84 11.76 -5.38 1.72
CA THR A 84 13.02 -6.09 1.84
C THR A 84 14.00 -5.36 2.74
N ASP A 85 13.78 -4.10 3.06
CA ASP A 85 14.66 -3.40 3.96
C ASP A 85 14.12 -3.37 5.38
N GLY A 86 13.17 -4.21 5.70
CA GLY A 86 12.82 -4.45 7.10
C GLY A 86 11.59 -3.76 7.64
N LEU A 87 10.80 -3.14 6.80
CA LEU A 87 9.60 -2.50 7.29
C LEU A 87 8.44 -3.48 7.21
N ARG A 88 7.55 -3.46 8.20
CA ARG A 88 6.36 -4.27 8.19
C ARG A 88 5.16 -3.44 8.56
N PHE A 89 4.10 -3.57 7.81
CA PHE A 89 2.85 -2.86 8.08
C PHE A 89 1.74 -3.88 8.26
N SER A 90 0.82 -3.64 9.18
CA SER A 90 -0.35 -4.48 9.33
C SER A 90 -1.56 -3.64 9.68
N SER A 91 -2.70 -4.00 9.14
CA SER A 91 -3.95 -3.33 9.42
C SER A 91 -5.06 -4.18 8.83
N ASN A 92 -6.31 -3.82 9.07
CA ASN A 92 -7.42 -4.48 8.41
C ASN A 92 -7.93 -3.65 7.24
N GLU A 93 -7.25 -2.58 6.90
CA GLU A 93 -7.62 -1.77 5.77
C GLU A 93 -6.38 -1.12 5.21
N LEU A 94 -6.26 -1.02 3.91
CA LEU A 94 -5.23 -0.21 3.31
C LEU A 94 -5.69 0.18 1.92
N PHE A 95 -5.55 1.44 1.58
CA PHE A 95 -5.80 1.93 0.24
C PHE A 95 -4.47 2.27 -0.41
N TRP A 96 -4.33 1.95 -1.68
CA TRP A 96 -3.15 2.28 -2.45
C TRP A 96 -3.62 3.11 -3.64
N ASP A 97 -3.39 4.40 -3.59
CA ASP A 97 -3.79 5.30 -4.64
C ASP A 97 -2.61 5.43 -5.60
N GLN A 98 -2.72 4.80 -6.75
CA GLN A 98 -1.61 4.78 -7.68
C GLN A 98 -1.44 6.11 -8.40
N GLN A 99 -2.47 6.92 -8.48
CA GLN A 99 -2.30 8.21 -9.12
C GLN A 99 -1.59 9.17 -8.18
N LYS A 100 -1.88 9.12 -6.90
CA LYS A 100 -1.20 9.97 -5.95
C LYS A 100 0.06 9.31 -5.42
N ARG A 101 0.27 8.06 -5.76
CA ARG A 101 1.45 7.31 -5.36
C ARG A 101 1.60 7.25 -3.85
N GLU A 102 0.52 6.92 -3.18
CA GLU A 102 0.53 6.86 -1.73
C GLU A 102 -0.33 5.73 -1.20
N PHE A 103 -0.03 5.31 0.02
CA PHE A 103 -0.83 4.37 0.76
C PHE A 103 -1.49 5.11 1.89
N TYR A 104 -2.69 4.70 2.31
CA TYR A 104 -3.28 5.25 3.52
C TYR A 104 -4.30 4.28 4.12
N SER A 105 -4.55 4.41 5.40
CA SER A 105 -5.55 3.63 6.12
C SER A 105 -6.18 4.50 7.19
N HIS A 106 -7.50 4.34 7.38
CA HIS A 106 -8.21 5.06 8.42
C HIS A 106 -8.59 4.09 9.54
N MET A 107 -7.91 2.97 9.66
CA MET A 107 -8.18 1.99 10.70
C MET A 107 -6.91 1.73 11.49
N PRO A 108 -7.02 1.12 12.65
CA PRO A 108 -5.84 0.85 13.46
C PRO A 108 -4.77 0.16 12.66
N SER A 109 -3.59 0.68 12.72
CA SER A 109 -2.46 0.23 11.92
C SER A 109 -1.21 0.15 12.76
N THR A 110 -0.36 -0.79 12.42
CA THR A 110 0.93 -0.96 13.09
C THR A 110 2.02 -0.90 12.04
N LEU A 111 3.03 -0.11 12.29
CA LEU A 111 4.17 -0.01 11.41
C LEU A 111 5.42 -0.33 12.22
N ILE A 112 6.17 -1.31 11.79
CA ILE A 112 7.38 -1.74 12.47
C ILE A 112 8.55 -1.47 11.55
N THR A 113 9.53 -0.76 12.06
CA THR A 113 10.75 -0.53 11.32
C THR A 113 11.87 -1.15 12.12
N PRO A 114 13.07 -1.23 11.63
CA PRO A 114 14.17 -1.75 12.42
C PRO A 114 14.40 -0.95 13.70
N GLU A 115 13.98 0.32 13.75
CA GLU A 115 14.23 1.13 14.92
C GLU A 115 13.08 1.19 15.88
N ARG A 116 11.86 0.98 15.47
CA ARG A 116 10.75 1.17 16.38
C ARG A 116 9.45 0.59 15.88
N THR A 117 8.48 0.50 16.75
CA THR A 117 7.13 0.08 16.43
C THR A 117 6.19 1.24 16.68
N MET A 118 5.30 1.50 15.75
CA MET A 118 4.36 2.60 15.86
C MET A 118 2.96 2.09 15.66
N HIS A 119 2.01 2.57 16.46
CA HIS A 119 0.62 2.19 16.37
C HIS A 119 -0.22 3.45 16.22
N GLY A 120 -1.26 3.40 15.44
CA GLY A 120 -2.15 4.54 15.32
C GLY A 120 -3.44 4.17 14.65
N THR A 121 -4.38 5.11 14.60
CA THR A 121 -5.65 4.88 13.97
C THR A 121 -5.69 5.51 12.58
N TYR A 122 -4.61 6.11 12.16
CA TYR A 122 -4.49 6.64 10.80
C TYR A 122 -3.06 6.41 10.31
N PHE A 123 -2.92 6.00 9.07
CA PHE A 123 -1.62 5.74 8.48
C PHE A 123 -1.58 6.35 7.08
N ARG A 124 -0.45 6.90 6.71
CA ARG A 124 -0.25 7.43 5.38
C ARG A 124 1.22 7.31 5.01
N SER A 125 1.52 7.00 3.78
CA SER A 125 2.91 6.92 3.35
C SER A 125 3.02 7.13 1.84
N ASP A 126 4.23 7.37 1.38
CA ASP A 126 4.47 7.38 -0.04
C ASP A 126 4.47 5.91 -0.51
N GLU A 127 4.51 5.71 -1.81
CA GLU A 127 4.36 4.39 -2.39
C GLU A 127 5.54 3.50 -2.04
N GLN A 128 6.70 4.02 -1.76
CA GLN A 128 7.84 3.25 -1.39
C GLN A 128 7.94 3.04 0.10
N MET A 129 7.05 3.64 0.87
CA MET A 129 7.09 3.59 2.33
C MET A 129 8.40 4.13 2.87
N THR A 130 8.92 5.18 2.24
CA THR A 130 10.11 5.83 2.72
C THR A 130 9.76 7.01 3.61
N ARG A 131 8.56 7.56 3.46
CA ARG A 131 8.10 8.63 4.30
C ARG A 131 6.73 8.24 4.78
N TYR A 132 6.45 8.30 6.06
CA TYR A 132 5.19 7.83 6.58
C TYR A 132 4.76 8.59 7.82
N LEU A 133 3.48 8.53 8.09
CA LEU A 133 2.88 9.17 9.23
C LEU A 133 1.98 8.14 9.90
N VAL A 134 2.12 7.95 11.19
CA VAL A 134 1.24 7.11 11.97
C VAL A 134 0.75 7.97 13.12
N THR A 135 -0.57 8.12 13.26
CA THR A 135 -1.07 9.03 14.28
C THR A 135 -2.41 8.55 14.81
N ASN A 136 -2.75 8.98 16.01
CA ASN A 136 -4.03 8.65 16.59
C ASN A 136 -4.92 9.88 16.55
N SER A 137 -4.42 11.00 16.09
CA SER A 137 -5.19 12.17 16.12
C SER A 137 -6.22 12.11 15.07
N LYS A 138 -7.41 12.58 15.35
CA LYS A 138 -8.35 12.54 14.36
C LYS A 138 -8.30 13.82 13.74
N GLY A 139 -7.45 14.57 13.74
CA GLY A 139 -7.46 15.83 13.15
C GLY A 139 -7.41 15.82 11.74
N SER A 140 -7.17 16.92 11.15
CA SER A 140 -7.15 16.88 9.82
C SER A 140 -5.94 16.46 9.20
N PHE A 141 -5.91 15.48 8.63
CA PHE A 141 -4.76 15.06 7.94
C PHE A 141 -4.81 15.37 6.52
N GLU A 142 -5.87 15.79 6.07
CA GLU A 142 -5.98 16.06 4.70
C GLU A 142 -4.99 17.03 4.29
N SER A 143 -4.72 17.96 5.03
CA SER A 143 -3.80 18.92 4.53
C SER A 143 -2.43 18.56 4.99
N ALA A 144 -2.24 17.52 5.58
CA ALA A 144 -0.98 17.19 6.13
C ALA A 144 0.01 16.89 5.05
N ASP A 145 1.14 17.38 5.16
CA ASP A 145 2.10 17.11 4.17
C ASP A 145 3.20 16.43 4.92
N PHE A 146 3.27 15.17 4.89
CA PHE A 146 4.23 14.50 5.69
C PHE A 146 5.59 14.89 5.34
N SER A 147 5.81 15.56 4.32
CA SER A 147 7.13 15.78 3.98
C SER A 147 7.67 16.86 4.85
N LYS A 148 7.01 17.81 5.21
CA LYS A 148 7.54 18.74 6.01
C LYS A 148 7.10 18.76 7.34
N ASP A 149 6.19 18.13 7.68
CA ASP A 149 5.80 18.11 8.96
C ASP A 149 6.41 17.22 9.78
N SER A 150 7.12 16.46 9.40
CA SER A 150 7.65 15.49 10.19
C SER A 150 8.23 16.05 11.40
N GLU A 151 8.78 17.05 11.37
CA GLU A 151 9.32 17.53 12.49
C GLU A 151 8.49 18.19 13.46
N LYS A 152 7.69 18.78 13.17
CA LYS A 152 6.96 19.42 14.05
C LYS A 152 6.07 18.82 14.86
N LYS A 153 5.65 18.00 14.82
CA LYS A 153 4.71 17.48 15.49
C LYS A 153 4.91 16.53 16.34
N GLU A 154 5.29 16.32 17.05
CA GLU A 154 5.54 15.33 17.75
C GLU A 154 4.78 15.28 18.93
N ASN A 155 4.43 16.00 19.33
CA ASN A 155 3.82 16.05 20.47
C ASN A 155 2.82 15.11 20.70
N THR A 156 2.12 14.86 20.01
CA THR A 156 1.09 14.09 20.24
C THR A 156 1.39 12.82 20.17
N ASP A 157 1.81 12.31 20.92
CA ASP A 157 2.01 10.95 20.89
C ASP A 157 1.47 10.36 19.76
N SER A 158 0.75 10.83 19.20
CA SER A 158 0.24 10.14 18.15
C SER A 158 0.86 10.48 16.88
N THR A 159 1.54 11.46 16.73
CA THR A 159 2.03 11.79 15.42
C THR A 159 3.47 11.51 15.31
N ILE A 160 3.85 10.62 14.51
CA ILE A 160 5.21 10.29 14.29
C ILE A 160 5.51 10.27 12.85
N THR A 161 6.35 11.10 12.39
CA THR A 161 6.66 11.18 10.98
C THR A 161 8.13 11.00 10.87
N LEU A 162 8.58 10.11 10.15
CA LEU A 162 10.00 9.87 10.00
C LEU A 162 10.56 10.36 8.69
N PRO A 163 11.78 10.59 8.63
CA PRO A 163 12.41 11.14 7.45
C PRO A 163 12.47 10.04 6.46
N LYS A 164 12.72 10.32 5.27
CA LYS A 164 12.70 9.35 4.30
C LYS A 164 13.70 8.33 4.52
N ARG A 165 13.40 7.20 4.32
CA ARG A 165 14.28 6.14 4.49
C ARG A 165 15.26 6.18 3.42
N GLN A 166 16.38 5.92 3.61
CA GLN A 166 17.38 5.90 2.68
C GLN A 166 17.17 5.03 1.68
N GLN A 167 16.88 5.01 0.93
CA GLN A 167 16.60 4.21 -0.04
C GLN A 167 17.35 3.58 -0.77
N THR A 168 17.75 3.23 -0.68
CA THR A 168 18.54 2.43 -1.27
C THR A 168 17.87 1.82 -2.26
N ILE A 169 16.75 1.90 -2.41
CA ILE A 169 16.02 1.29 -3.31
C ILE A 169 15.98 2.10 -4.38
N PRO A 170 16.81 2.22 -4.98
CA PRO A 170 16.91 2.96 -6.09
C PRO A 170 16.04 2.63 -7.09
N MET A 171 15.79 1.60 -7.26
CA MET A 171 15.03 1.21 -8.26
C MET A 171 13.81 1.84 -8.41
N ARG A 172 13.30 2.19 -7.54
CA ARG A 172 12.11 2.67 -7.70
C ARG A 172 12.21 3.86 -8.36
N LYS A 173 13.11 4.44 -8.48
CA LYS A 173 13.19 5.55 -9.00
C LYS A 173 13.35 5.66 -10.32
N GLN A 174 13.41 5.30 -10.93
CA GLN A 174 13.70 5.45 -12.23
C GLN A 174 12.73 5.58 -12.93
#